data_131297c7ee3d9fa4834d628995512c4a
#
_entry.id   131297c7ee3d9fa4834d628995512c4a
#
_cell.length_a   1.000
_cell.length_b   1.000
_cell.length_c   1.000
_cell.angle_alpha   90.00
_cell.angle_beta   90.00
_cell.angle_gamma   90.00
#
_symmetry.space_group_name_H-M   'P 1'
#
loop_
_entity.id
_entity.type
_entity.pdbx_description
1 polymer ?
#
loop_
_entity_poly.entity_id
_entity_poly.type
_entity_poly.pdbx_seq_one_letter_code
_entity_poly.pdbx_strand_id
1 'polypeptide(L)'
;MKRVLSIAISRAAAALLAVSAVVSCMKPFEYGDGFGFIDPVEGTSDRPVRTPTDLKRNVLLLYSAGHTTGIPKYLKEDIDDLKTGWLPDGVGFSNDVVLVYTHLPKNVSGYSWDYSSYNSPVLYRLYAGEDGTVVSDTLCVYPPETVSASAQQLNEVLSYVHEMFPAKGYGMIFSSHASGYLPNTFYNDPGNYIYMESPAGRQTLSVSRPDVPQPVWMREGPMVKSLGYDYFRPGDYVATYEMDLKDFAAAIPMKLDYLLFDACLMGGIEVAYELKGKCGKVGFSQAEVLAEGFDYKTLTSHLLGENPYPQGVCEDYFQQYDILYGNERSATVSLVDCDQLEPLAAVCRELFAKYRNSMNALRAGRVQRYYRYDCHWFYDLYDMVAEAGADSSELARLQEALDLCVDYKAATPEFLPYSYGFSIDVFSGFSMYMPADGNVELDKYYRTLQWNKATLLVE
;
A
#
# COMPACT_ATOMS: atom_id res chain seq x y z
N MET A 1 -22.97 41.69 27.79
CA MET A 1 -21.86 41.47 26.83
C MET A 1 -20.53 41.02 27.47
N LYS A 2 -20.15 41.39 28.69
CA LYS A 2 -18.86 40.98 29.32
C LYS A 2 -18.78 39.51 29.82
N ARG A 3 -19.88 38.81 30.05
CA ARG A 3 -19.89 37.41 30.53
C ARG A 3 -19.79 36.35 29.40
N VAL A 4 -20.11 36.69 28.16
CA VAL A 4 -20.02 35.75 27.02
C VAL A 4 -18.60 35.69 26.47
N LEU A 5 -17.83 36.78 26.59
CA LEU A 5 -16.44 36.83 26.12
C LEU A 5 -15.48 36.01 27.01
N SER A 6 -15.77 35.93 28.33
CA SER A 6 -14.97 35.16 29.29
C SER A 6 -15.03 33.65 29.11
N ILE A 7 -16.16 33.10 28.63
CA ILE A 7 -16.35 31.68 28.42
C ILE A 7 -15.71 31.21 27.10
N ALA A 8 -15.68 32.06 26.08
CA ALA A 8 -15.03 31.77 24.82
C ALA A 8 -13.50 31.70 24.92
N ILE A 9 -12.90 32.59 25.74
CA ILE A 9 -11.45 32.62 25.96
C ILE A 9 -10.97 31.41 26.78
N SER A 10 -11.77 30.94 27.75
CA SER A 10 -11.44 29.76 28.54
C SER A 10 -11.50 28.44 27.75
N ARG A 11 -12.41 28.35 26.77
CA ARG A 11 -12.49 27.17 25.90
C ARG A 11 -11.42 27.13 24.81
N ALA A 12 -10.98 28.27 24.31
CA ALA A 12 -9.85 28.35 23.38
C ALA A 12 -8.51 28.02 24.06
N ALA A 13 -8.32 28.46 25.31
CA ALA A 13 -7.13 28.12 26.09
C ALA A 13 -7.08 26.63 26.50
N ALA A 14 -8.22 26.00 26.77
CA ALA A 14 -8.31 24.57 27.06
C ALA A 14 -8.05 23.69 25.80
N ALA A 15 -8.46 24.17 24.63
CA ALA A 15 -8.20 23.46 23.36
C ALA A 15 -6.71 23.59 22.95
N LEU A 16 -6.07 24.72 23.20
CA LEU A 16 -4.63 24.89 22.93
C LEU A 16 -3.74 24.13 23.94
N LEU A 17 -4.20 23.94 25.18
CA LEU A 17 -3.50 23.10 26.15
C LEU A 17 -3.69 21.59 25.91
N ALA A 18 -4.79 21.17 25.27
CA ALA A 18 -5.00 19.78 24.90
C ALA A 18 -4.12 19.38 23.69
N VAL A 19 -3.90 20.29 22.73
CA VAL A 19 -3.01 20.04 21.58
C VAL A 19 -1.54 20.00 21.99
N SER A 20 -1.12 20.79 22.99
CA SER A 20 0.26 20.75 23.52
C SER A 20 0.51 19.56 24.47
N ALA A 21 -0.52 18.94 25.03
CA ALA A 21 -0.38 17.77 25.91
C ALA A 21 -0.25 16.44 25.12
N VAL A 22 -0.74 16.39 23.87
CA VAL A 22 -0.64 15.18 23.02
C VAL A 22 0.79 15.02 22.44
N VAL A 23 1.53 16.10 22.27
CA VAL A 23 2.94 16.07 21.84
C VAL A 23 3.90 15.69 22.99
N SER A 24 3.43 15.75 24.25
CA SER A 24 4.27 15.52 25.43
C SER A 24 4.22 14.09 26.00
N CYS A 25 3.50 13.15 25.38
CA CYS A 25 3.41 11.76 25.86
C CYS A 25 4.29 10.77 25.10
N MET A 26 5.11 11.22 24.15
CA MET A 26 6.24 10.42 23.68
C MET A 26 7.44 10.69 24.59
N LYS A 27 7.53 10.02 25.73
CA LYS A 27 8.84 9.80 26.35
C LYS A 27 9.57 8.84 25.45
N PRO A 28 10.78 9.19 24.93
CA PRO A 28 11.64 8.19 24.33
C PRO A 28 11.78 7.05 25.36
N PHE A 29 11.52 5.86 24.93
CA PHE A 29 11.77 4.69 25.77
C PHE A 29 13.27 4.69 26.06
N GLU A 30 13.67 4.77 27.32
CA GLU A 30 15.07 4.56 27.69
C GLU A 30 15.41 3.12 27.30
N TYR A 31 16.23 3.00 26.26
CA TYR A 31 16.78 1.71 25.83
C TYR A 31 17.57 1.12 26.99
N GLY A 32 17.14 -0.04 27.47
CA GLY A 32 17.96 -0.87 28.36
C GLY A 32 19.27 -1.23 27.65
N ASP A 33 20.34 -1.39 28.40
CA ASP A 33 21.76 -1.47 28.03
C ASP A 33 22.17 -2.56 27.00
N GLY A 34 21.26 -3.04 26.16
CA GLY A 34 21.51 -4.09 25.16
C GLY A 34 21.58 -3.63 23.71
N PHE A 35 21.16 -2.42 23.38
CA PHE A 35 21.28 -1.87 22.03
C PHE A 35 22.57 -1.07 21.94
N GLY A 36 23.47 -1.43 21.04
CA GLY A 36 24.74 -0.76 20.79
C GLY A 36 24.64 0.67 20.25
N PHE A 37 23.67 1.48 20.70
CA PHE A 37 23.74 2.92 20.67
C PHE A 37 24.69 3.34 21.77
N ILE A 38 25.90 3.68 21.41
CA ILE A 38 26.77 4.43 22.28
C ILE A 38 26.14 5.82 22.35
N ASP A 39 25.53 6.16 23.48
CA ASP A 39 25.25 7.57 23.79
C ASP A 39 26.51 8.38 23.45
N PRO A 40 26.36 9.55 22.83
CA PRO A 40 27.49 10.44 22.66
C PRO A 40 28.03 10.75 24.05
N VAL A 41 29.12 10.10 24.43
CA VAL A 41 29.85 10.40 25.63
C VAL A 41 30.31 11.85 25.49
N GLU A 42 29.73 12.77 26.27
CA GLU A 42 30.21 14.12 26.36
C GLU A 42 31.73 14.08 26.64
N GLY A 43 32.51 14.47 25.65
CA GLY A 43 33.94 14.71 25.86
C GLY A 43 34.95 14.05 24.91
N THR A 44 34.57 13.41 23.80
CA THR A 44 35.56 12.95 22.79
C THR A 44 35.20 13.47 21.40
N SER A 45 35.83 14.61 21.05
CA SER A 45 35.64 15.32 19.77
C SER A 45 36.27 14.67 18.53
N ASP A 46 36.71 13.42 18.59
CA ASP A 46 37.51 12.78 17.53
C ASP A 46 36.94 11.46 16.98
N ARG A 47 35.66 11.18 17.13
CA ARG A 47 35.05 10.07 16.37
C ARG A 47 34.45 10.61 15.07
N PRO A 48 34.82 10.10 13.90
CA PRO A 48 34.19 10.48 12.66
C PRO A 48 32.70 10.17 12.76
N VAL A 49 31.86 11.21 12.53
CA VAL A 49 30.42 11.03 12.36
C VAL A 49 30.26 10.06 11.17
N ARG A 50 29.80 8.85 11.41
CA ARG A 50 29.52 7.90 10.33
C ARG A 50 28.41 8.50 9.46
N THR A 51 28.74 8.76 8.21
CA THR A 51 27.77 9.18 7.22
C THR A 51 26.84 8.01 6.89
N PRO A 52 25.59 8.25 6.47
CA PRO A 52 24.66 7.19 6.05
C PRO A 52 25.24 6.22 5.02
N THR A 53 26.21 6.67 4.21
CA THR A 53 26.90 5.86 3.20
C THR A 53 27.83 4.77 3.80
N ASP A 54 28.18 4.87 5.08
CA ASP A 54 29.00 3.88 5.79
C ASP A 54 28.16 2.74 6.41
N LEU A 55 26.83 2.85 6.35
CA LEU A 55 25.93 1.84 6.89
C LEU A 55 25.80 0.66 5.93
N LYS A 56 25.87 -0.55 6.47
CA LYS A 56 25.78 -1.80 5.70
C LYS A 56 24.42 -2.49 5.80
N ARG A 57 23.60 -2.14 6.81
CA ARG A 57 22.31 -2.78 7.06
C ARG A 57 21.22 -2.31 6.13
N ASN A 58 20.24 -3.17 5.90
CA ASN A 58 18.94 -2.84 5.32
C ASN A 58 17.86 -2.84 6.41
N VAL A 59 16.79 -2.11 6.17
CA VAL A 59 15.59 -2.11 7.00
C VAL A 59 14.41 -2.57 6.17
N LEU A 60 13.72 -3.60 6.64
CA LEU A 60 12.44 -4.07 6.11
C LEU A 60 11.34 -3.67 7.09
N LEU A 61 10.35 -2.94 6.61
CA LEU A 61 9.12 -2.63 7.35
C LEU A 61 7.94 -3.40 6.77
N LEU A 62 7.29 -4.25 7.56
CA LEU A 62 5.94 -4.72 7.29
C LEU A 62 4.94 -3.72 7.90
N TYR A 63 4.19 -3.03 7.04
CA TYR A 63 3.10 -2.13 7.44
C TYR A 63 1.76 -2.84 7.24
N SER A 64 1.25 -3.47 8.31
CA SER A 64 0.02 -4.27 8.31
C SER A 64 -1.15 -3.46 8.91
N ALA A 65 -1.93 -2.80 8.04
CA ALA A 65 -3.09 -2.01 8.41
C ALA A 65 -4.35 -2.89 8.40
N GLY A 66 -4.56 -3.62 9.49
CA GLY A 66 -5.51 -4.71 9.60
C GLY A 66 -6.68 -4.49 10.56
N HIS A 67 -6.93 -3.28 11.06
CA HIS A 67 -8.16 -2.98 11.83
C HIS A 67 -9.36 -2.84 10.89
N THR A 68 -9.65 -3.91 10.17
CA THR A 68 -10.53 -3.93 9.01
C THR A 68 -11.46 -5.15 9.02
N THR A 69 -12.26 -5.33 7.97
CA THR A 69 -13.15 -6.47 7.78
C THR A 69 -12.55 -7.49 6.83
N GLY A 70 -12.85 -8.77 7.04
CA GLY A 70 -12.53 -9.85 6.11
C GLY A 70 -11.13 -10.45 6.24
N ILE A 71 -10.09 -9.66 6.48
CA ILE A 71 -8.69 -10.12 6.44
C ILE A 71 -7.92 -10.15 7.77
N PRO A 72 -8.41 -9.69 8.94
CA PRO A 72 -7.57 -9.62 10.15
C PRO A 72 -6.93 -10.94 10.57
N LYS A 73 -7.61 -12.07 10.32
CA LYS A 73 -7.08 -13.41 10.60
C LYS A 73 -5.81 -13.67 9.77
N TYR A 74 -5.87 -13.41 8.47
CA TYR A 74 -4.79 -13.64 7.53
C TYR A 74 -3.59 -12.74 7.84
N LEU A 75 -3.82 -11.44 8.05
CA LEU A 75 -2.76 -10.52 8.46
C LEU A 75 -2.06 -10.93 9.77
N LYS A 76 -2.79 -11.57 10.68
CA LYS A 76 -2.20 -12.15 11.88
C LYS A 76 -1.36 -13.38 11.54
N GLU A 77 -1.86 -14.26 10.68
CA GLU A 77 -1.15 -15.45 10.22
C GLU A 77 0.12 -15.08 9.45
N ASP A 78 0.09 -14.05 8.60
CA ASP A 78 1.25 -13.48 7.89
C ASP A 78 2.37 -13.06 8.85
N ILE A 79 1.99 -12.35 9.92
CA ILE A 79 2.96 -11.95 10.97
C ILE A 79 3.51 -13.16 11.71
N ASP A 80 2.68 -14.17 12.00
CA ASP A 80 3.11 -15.38 12.66
C ASP A 80 4.01 -16.22 11.72
N ASP A 81 3.74 -16.26 10.43
CA ASP A 81 4.58 -16.91 9.42
C ASP A 81 5.93 -16.18 9.23
N LEU A 82 5.92 -14.85 9.21
CA LEU A 82 7.15 -14.05 9.18
C LEU A 82 8.10 -14.39 10.35
N LYS A 83 7.55 -14.68 11.54
CA LYS A 83 8.32 -15.10 12.71
C LYS A 83 8.94 -16.49 12.57
N THR A 84 8.41 -17.32 11.68
CA THR A 84 8.95 -18.68 11.44
C THR A 84 10.03 -18.69 10.36
N GLY A 85 10.15 -17.61 9.58
CA GLY A 85 11.19 -17.42 8.58
C GLY A 85 12.56 -17.10 9.18
N TRP A 86 13.52 -16.86 8.30
CA TRP A 86 14.82 -16.36 8.73
C TRP A 86 14.71 -14.95 9.29
N LEU A 87 15.32 -14.70 10.44
CA LEU A 87 15.40 -13.37 11.05
C LEU A 87 16.85 -12.98 11.30
N PRO A 88 17.21 -11.70 11.11
CA PRO A 88 18.56 -11.23 11.45
C PRO A 88 18.81 -11.31 12.96
N ASP A 89 20.07 -11.44 13.35
CA ASP A 89 20.48 -11.40 14.74
C ASP A 89 20.22 -10.03 15.38
N GLY A 90 19.86 -10.02 16.66
CA GLY A 90 19.51 -8.79 17.38
C GLY A 90 20.69 -7.84 17.67
N VAL A 91 21.94 -8.28 17.44
CA VAL A 91 23.16 -7.60 17.93
C VAL A 91 23.88 -6.86 16.81
N GLY A 92 24.12 -5.56 16.99
CA GLY A 92 25.07 -4.75 16.23
C GLY A 92 24.48 -3.87 15.13
N PHE A 93 25.21 -2.79 14.80
CA PHE A 93 24.82 -1.79 13.79
C PHE A 93 24.85 -2.29 12.34
N SER A 94 25.55 -3.39 12.09
CA SER A 94 25.71 -3.95 10.74
C SER A 94 24.67 -4.98 10.39
N ASN A 95 23.80 -5.35 11.34
CA ASN A 95 22.76 -6.34 11.11
C ASN A 95 21.51 -5.68 10.53
N ASP A 96 20.89 -6.37 9.60
CA ASP A 96 19.62 -5.97 9.01
C ASP A 96 18.51 -5.91 10.08
N VAL A 97 17.48 -5.14 9.81
CA VAL A 97 16.40 -4.88 10.76
C VAL A 97 15.06 -5.24 10.15
N VAL A 98 14.27 -6.01 10.87
CA VAL A 98 12.87 -6.30 10.55
C VAL A 98 12.00 -5.54 11.53
N LEU A 99 11.14 -4.70 11.00
CA LEU A 99 10.14 -3.92 11.76
C LEU A 99 8.75 -4.32 11.32
N VAL A 100 7.84 -4.40 12.27
CA VAL A 100 6.43 -4.69 12.03
C VAL A 100 5.59 -3.62 12.69
N TYR A 101 4.88 -2.83 11.87
CA TYR A 101 3.75 -2.04 12.31
C TYR A 101 2.48 -2.86 12.11
N THR A 102 1.69 -3.05 13.13
CA THR A 102 0.44 -3.80 13.05
C THR A 102 -0.69 -3.13 13.80
N HIS A 103 -1.86 -3.12 13.17
CA HIS A 103 -3.10 -2.67 13.76
C HIS A 103 -4.19 -3.69 13.47
N LEU A 104 -4.49 -4.55 14.43
CA LEU A 104 -5.50 -5.59 14.33
C LEU A 104 -6.63 -5.32 15.32
N PRO A 105 -7.89 -5.71 15.02
CA PRO A 105 -8.95 -5.66 16.01
C PRO A 105 -8.65 -6.58 17.19
N LYS A 106 -9.34 -6.38 18.33
CA LYS A 106 -9.19 -7.27 19.49
C LYS A 106 -9.80 -8.64 19.19
N ASN A 107 -9.26 -9.65 19.88
CA ASN A 107 -9.82 -11.02 19.88
C ASN A 107 -9.95 -11.65 18.48
N VAL A 108 -8.95 -11.41 17.61
CA VAL A 108 -8.89 -12.12 16.31
C VAL A 108 -8.72 -13.61 16.56
N SER A 109 -9.79 -14.39 16.34
CA SER A 109 -9.84 -15.83 16.49
C SER A 109 -10.67 -16.45 15.38
N GLY A 110 -10.03 -17.18 14.48
CA GLY A 110 -10.66 -17.68 13.27
C GLY A 110 -11.28 -16.54 12.46
N TYR A 111 -12.55 -16.63 12.14
CA TYR A 111 -13.29 -15.58 11.42
C TYR A 111 -14.08 -14.63 12.32
N SER A 112 -13.80 -14.63 13.63
CA SER A 112 -14.44 -13.76 14.61
C SER A 112 -13.45 -12.74 15.16
N TRP A 113 -13.86 -11.48 15.22
CA TRP A 113 -13.10 -10.36 15.78
C TRP A 113 -14.02 -9.29 16.34
N ASP A 114 -13.49 -8.49 17.25
CA ASP A 114 -14.24 -7.47 17.96
C ASP A 114 -13.88 -6.06 17.44
N TYR A 115 -14.82 -5.43 16.72
CA TYR A 115 -14.69 -4.05 16.23
C TYR A 115 -15.25 -3.01 17.19
N SER A 116 -15.91 -3.44 18.26
CA SER A 116 -16.55 -2.53 19.23
C SER A 116 -15.55 -1.85 20.14
N SER A 117 -14.35 -2.41 20.26
CA SER A 117 -13.28 -1.88 21.08
C SER A 117 -12.04 -1.57 20.23
N TYR A 118 -11.57 -0.36 20.36
CA TYR A 118 -10.31 0.05 19.75
C TYR A 118 -9.14 -0.77 20.30
N ASN A 119 -8.24 -1.17 19.43
CA ASN A 119 -6.96 -1.75 19.79
C ASN A 119 -5.85 -0.76 19.41
N SER A 120 -4.80 -0.72 20.21
CA SER A 120 -3.66 0.16 19.93
C SER A 120 -2.80 -0.44 18.83
N PRO A 121 -2.50 0.32 17.74
CA PRO A 121 -1.44 -0.09 16.83
C PRO A 121 -0.10 -0.16 17.54
N VAL A 122 0.75 -1.08 17.09
CA VAL A 122 2.06 -1.33 17.68
C VAL A 122 3.12 -1.37 16.59
N LEU A 123 4.23 -0.69 16.79
CA LEU A 123 5.46 -0.87 16.04
C LEU A 123 6.45 -1.64 16.91
N TYR A 124 7.00 -2.74 16.40
CA TYR A 124 8.00 -3.54 17.09
C TYR A 124 9.08 -4.06 16.14
N ARG A 125 10.24 -4.38 16.70
CA ARG A 125 11.34 -5.02 15.99
C ARG A 125 11.27 -6.54 16.19
N LEU A 126 11.53 -7.30 15.11
CA LEU A 126 11.70 -8.74 15.13
C LEU A 126 13.15 -9.11 14.89
N TYR A 127 13.68 -10.05 15.66
CA TYR A 127 15.03 -10.58 15.46
C TYR A 127 15.22 -11.94 16.13
N ALA A 128 16.26 -12.66 15.73
CA ALA A 128 16.70 -13.88 16.40
C ALA A 128 17.52 -13.53 17.65
N GLY A 129 17.11 -14.05 18.79
CA GLY A 129 17.89 -13.99 20.03
C GLY A 129 19.11 -14.91 20.00
N GLU A 130 20.03 -14.76 20.96
CA GLU A 130 21.26 -15.56 21.06
C GLU A 130 21.00 -17.07 21.19
N ASP A 131 19.86 -17.45 21.76
CA ASP A 131 19.43 -18.84 21.92
C ASP A 131 18.57 -19.35 20.73
N GLY A 132 18.44 -18.55 19.67
CA GLY A 132 17.62 -18.85 18.49
C GLY A 132 16.12 -18.64 18.70
N THR A 133 15.69 -18.08 19.84
CA THR A 133 14.30 -17.68 20.05
C THR A 133 13.96 -16.44 19.25
N VAL A 134 12.68 -16.30 18.83
CA VAL A 134 12.19 -15.08 18.19
C VAL A 134 11.89 -14.04 19.23
N VAL A 135 12.52 -12.88 19.11
CA VAL A 135 12.31 -11.74 20.00
C VAL A 135 11.48 -10.69 19.28
N SER A 136 10.49 -10.14 20.00
CA SER A 136 9.62 -9.06 19.54
C SER A 136 9.73 -7.89 20.51
N ASP A 137 10.54 -6.89 20.17
CA ASP A 137 10.76 -5.70 21.01
C ASP A 137 9.80 -4.58 20.59
N THR A 138 8.89 -4.21 21.48
CA THR A 138 7.96 -3.10 21.26
C THR A 138 8.69 -1.77 21.27
N LEU A 139 8.60 -1.03 20.19
CA LEU A 139 9.21 0.29 20.00
C LEU A 139 8.21 1.42 20.28
N CYS A 140 7.00 1.31 19.71
CA CYS A 140 5.94 2.30 19.88
C CYS A 140 4.59 1.61 20.08
N VAL A 141 3.76 2.21 20.94
CA VAL A 141 2.33 1.87 21.08
C VAL A 141 1.56 3.15 20.81
N TYR A 142 0.73 3.13 19.77
CA TYR A 142 -0.05 4.30 19.36
C TYR A 142 -1.40 4.35 20.06
N PRO A 143 -2.04 5.53 20.14
CA PRO A 143 -3.39 5.64 20.69
C PRO A 143 -4.38 4.68 20.02
N PRO A 144 -5.34 4.14 20.76
CA PRO A 144 -6.28 3.15 20.21
C PRO A 144 -7.16 3.67 19.05
N GLU A 145 -7.39 4.98 18.99
CA GLU A 145 -8.14 5.67 17.94
C GLU A 145 -7.30 6.02 16.70
N THR A 146 -6.05 5.59 16.65
CA THR A 146 -5.16 5.82 15.50
C THR A 146 -5.73 5.19 14.24
N VAL A 147 -5.78 5.98 13.18
CA VAL A 147 -6.17 5.53 11.84
C VAL A 147 -4.91 5.10 11.09
N SER A 148 -4.72 3.80 10.93
CA SER A 148 -3.57 3.23 10.21
C SER A 148 -3.65 3.46 8.70
N ALA A 149 -4.85 3.47 8.14
CA ALA A 149 -5.12 3.82 6.75
C ALA A 149 -5.12 5.35 6.54
N SER A 150 -4.07 6.03 7.00
CA SER A 150 -3.91 7.49 6.84
C SER A 150 -2.47 7.87 6.48
N ALA A 151 -2.34 8.91 5.65
CA ALA A 151 -1.04 9.48 5.28
C ALA A 151 -0.24 9.97 6.50
N GLN A 152 -0.93 10.50 7.51
CA GLN A 152 -0.31 10.96 8.73
C GLN A 152 0.37 9.82 9.48
N GLN A 153 -0.35 8.70 9.70
CA GLN A 153 0.19 7.56 10.44
C GLN A 153 1.31 6.88 9.67
N LEU A 154 1.15 6.71 8.35
CA LEU A 154 2.20 6.15 7.50
C LEU A 154 3.48 7.01 7.55
N ASN A 155 3.34 8.34 7.44
CA ASN A 155 4.47 9.26 7.51
C ASN A 155 5.14 9.23 8.89
N GLU A 156 4.37 9.17 9.98
CA GLU A 156 4.89 9.10 11.34
C GLU A 156 5.73 7.83 11.55
N VAL A 157 5.20 6.67 11.13
CA VAL A 157 5.93 5.39 11.24
C VAL A 157 7.20 5.41 10.39
N LEU A 158 7.11 5.82 9.12
CA LEU A 158 8.27 5.85 8.23
C LEU A 158 9.33 6.87 8.66
N SER A 159 8.92 8.02 9.18
CA SER A 159 9.84 9.03 9.73
C SER A 159 10.57 8.48 10.95
N TYR A 160 9.85 7.83 11.88
CA TYR A 160 10.45 7.15 13.02
C TYR A 160 11.46 6.07 12.58
N VAL A 161 11.08 5.23 11.60
CA VAL A 161 11.97 4.20 11.06
C VAL A 161 13.23 4.82 10.47
N HIS A 162 13.12 5.88 9.69
CA HIS A 162 14.25 6.55 9.06
C HIS A 162 15.19 7.20 10.09
N GLU A 163 14.64 7.81 11.12
CA GLU A 163 15.40 8.47 12.19
C GLU A 163 16.09 7.46 13.11
N MET A 164 15.35 6.45 13.57
CA MET A 164 15.83 5.52 14.61
C MET A 164 16.65 4.35 14.04
N PHE A 165 16.46 4.01 12.76
CA PHE A 165 17.17 2.91 12.10
C PHE A 165 17.87 3.37 10.82
N PRO A 166 18.90 4.25 10.92
CA PRO A 166 19.66 4.66 9.73
C PRO A 166 20.21 3.44 9.00
N ALA A 167 20.03 3.37 7.67
CA ALA A 167 20.37 2.21 6.86
C ALA A 167 20.89 2.62 5.48
N LYS A 168 21.54 1.67 4.77
CA LYS A 168 21.91 1.87 3.36
C LYS A 168 20.69 1.79 2.45
N GLY A 169 19.69 0.98 2.85
CA GLY A 169 18.48 0.74 2.08
C GLY A 169 17.26 0.49 2.96
N TYR A 170 16.10 0.88 2.45
CA TYR A 170 14.81 0.72 3.09
C TYR A 170 13.85 0.02 2.15
N GLY A 171 13.21 -1.05 2.62
CA GLY A 171 12.12 -1.72 1.94
C GLY A 171 10.85 -1.72 2.77
N MET A 172 9.70 -1.73 2.11
CA MET A 172 8.41 -1.83 2.78
C MET A 172 7.51 -2.86 2.10
N ILE A 173 6.79 -3.61 2.92
CA ILE A 173 5.62 -4.38 2.50
C ILE A 173 4.40 -3.66 3.08
N PHE A 174 3.45 -3.31 2.21
CA PHE A 174 2.17 -2.75 2.62
C PHE A 174 1.09 -3.82 2.48
N SER A 175 0.54 -4.26 3.60
CA SER A 175 -0.48 -5.31 3.64
C SER A 175 -1.77 -4.78 4.23
N SER A 176 -2.82 -4.72 3.41
CA SER A 176 -4.17 -4.27 3.74
C SER A 176 -5.11 -4.47 2.55
N HIS A 177 -6.36 -4.01 2.65
CA HIS A 177 -7.18 -3.83 1.46
C HIS A 177 -6.66 -2.71 0.56
N ALA A 178 -6.85 -2.84 -0.77
CA ALA A 178 -6.62 -1.76 -1.72
C ALA A 178 -7.50 -1.86 -2.97
N SER A 179 -7.56 -0.76 -3.74
CA SER A 179 -8.22 -0.66 -5.04
C SER A 179 -7.47 0.24 -6.03
N GLY A 180 -6.14 0.13 -5.99
CA GLY A 180 -5.27 0.79 -6.95
C GLY A 180 -5.39 2.31 -6.94
N TYR A 181 -5.59 2.86 -8.13
CA TYR A 181 -5.69 4.31 -8.33
C TYR A 181 -7.06 4.90 -8.01
N LEU A 182 -8.08 4.09 -7.72
CA LEU A 182 -9.43 4.61 -7.45
C LEU A 182 -9.40 5.55 -6.25
N PRO A 183 -10.08 6.71 -6.35
CA PRO A 183 -10.12 7.64 -5.23
C PRO A 183 -10.86 7.04 -4.07
N ASN A 184 -10.48 7.49 -2.88
CA ASN A 184 -11.13 7.13 -1.63
C ASN A 184 -12.66 7.25 -1.70
N THR A 185 -13.38 6.32 -1.09
CA THR A 185 -14.85 6.22 -1.08
C THR A 185 -15.55 6.02 -2.43
N PHE A 186 -14.85 6.05 -3.56
CA PHE A 186 -15.44 5.86 -4.88
C PHE A 186 -16.26 4.58 -4.98
N TYR A 187 -15.77 3.52 -4.36
CA TYR A 187 -16.37 2.19 -4.39
C TYR A 187 -17.67 2.10 -3.58
N ASN A 188 -17.75 2.84 -2.48
CA ASN A 188 -18.89 2.78 -1.56
C ASN A 188 -20.05 3.65 -2.03
N ASP A 189 -19.78 4.75 -2.71
CA ASP A 189 -20.79 5.63 -3.30
C ASP A 189 -20.16 6.57 -4.36
N PRO A 190 -20.16 6.18 -5.64
CA PRO A 190 -19.57 6.99 -6.71
C PRO A 190 -20.21 8.39 -6.86
N GLY A 191 -21.37 8.65 -6.23
CA GLY A 191 -22.08 9.91 -6.28
C GLY A 191 -21.96 10.80 -5.04
N ASN A 192 -21.42 10.29 -3.94
CA ASN A 192 -21.42 11.00 -2.64
C ASN A 192 -20.01 11.21 -2.09
N TYR A 193 -19.16 11.91 -2.82
CA TYR A 193 -17.85 12.33 -2.28
C TYR A 193 -18.05 13.40 -1.22
N ILE A 194 -17.81 13.04 0.04
CA ILE A 194 -17.65 14.02 1.12
C ILE A 194 -16.15 14.14 1.39
N TYR A 195 -15.54 15.18 0.85
CA TYR A 195 -14.17 15.54 1.19
C TYR A 195 -14.18 16.32 2.51
N MET A 196 -13.49 15.82 3.51
CA MET A 196 -13.14 16.62 4.68
C MET A 196 -11.65 17.01 4.59
N GLU A 197 -11.39 18.30 4.49
CA GLU A 197 -10.04 18.81 4.63
C GLU A 197 -9.70 18.88 6.13
N SER A 198 -8.68 18.15 6.55
CA SER A 198 -8.09 18.29 7.87
C SER A 198 -6.71 18.96 7.75
N PRO A 199 -6.21 19.60 8.82
CA PRO A 199 -4.85 20.16 8.86
C PRO A 199 -3.73 19.13 8.64
N ALA A 200 -4.04 17.83 8.74
CA ALA A 200 -3.12 16.71 8.58
C ALA A 200 -3.18 16.07 7.17
N GLY A 201 -3.87 16.69 6.21
CA GLY A 201 -4.09 16.14 4.85
C GLY A 201 -5.56 15.83 4.59
N ARG A 202 -5.88 15.47 3.34
CA ARG A 202 -7.23 15.04 2.98
C ARG A 202 -7.48 13.67 3.58
N GLN A 203 -8.31 13.65 4.62
CA GLN A 203 -8.89 12.42 5.13
C GLN A 203 -10.34 12.36 4.63
N THR A 204 -10.72 11.25 4.04
CA THR A 204 -12.10 11.05 3.62
C THR A 204 -12.80 10.23 4.70
N LEU A 205 -13.77 10.86 5.34
CA LEU A 205 -14.68 10.20 6.26
C LEU A 205 -15.88 9.71 5.45
N SER A 206 -15.95 8.41 5.16
CA SER A 206 -17.16 7.83 4.63
C SER A 206 -18.12 7.56 5.80
N VAL A 207 -19.12 8.39 5.92
CA VAL A 207 -20.22 8.15 6.87
C VAL A 207 -21.24 7.25 6.17
N SER A 208 -21.21 5.95 6.47
CA SER A 208 -22.26 5.04 6.04
C SER A 208 -23.58 5.48 6.71
N ARG A 209 -24.58 5.87 5.89
CA ARG A 209 -25.93 6.13 6.39
C ARG A 209 -26.64 4.79 6.51
N PRO A 210 -27.04 4.35 7.72
CA PRO A 210 -27.68 3.04 7.93
C PRO A 210 -29.06 2.89 7.28
N ASP A 211 -29.66 3.98 6.82
CA ASP A 211 -30.98 4.08 6.26
C ASP A 211 -31.05 4.01 4.72
N VAL A 212 -29.89 3.99 4.04
CA VAL A 212 -29.86 3.77 2.59
C VAL A 212 -29.72 2.27 2.31
N PRO A 213 -30.68 1.62 1.63
CA PRO A 213 -30.55 0.22 1.25
C PRO A 213 -29.31 0.03 0.37
N GLN A 214 -28.32 -0.71 0.86
CA GLN A 214 -27.16 -1.08 0.06
C GLN A 214 -27.61 -1.89 -1.17
N PRO A 215 -27.14 -1.59 -2.38
CA PRO A 215 -27.41 -2.40 -3.55
C PRO A 215 -27.04 -3.87 -3.31
N VAL A 216 -27.77 -4.81 -3.92
CA VAL A 216 -27.61 -6.26 -3.69
C VAL A 216 -26.17 -6.73 -3.99
N TRP A 217 -25.50 -6.11 -4.95
CA TRP A 217 -24.11 -6.39 -5.34
C TRP A 217 -23.07 -5.96 -4.28
N MET A 218 -23.42 -5.05 -3.35
CA MET A 218 -22.53 -4.72 -2.22
C MET A 218 -22.55 -5.75 -1.08
N ARG A 219 -23.44 -6.76 -1.14
CA ARG A 219 -23.66 -7.68 -0.02
C ARG A 219 -22.82 -8.96 -0.08
N GLU A 220 -22.20 -9.30 -1.22
CA GLU A 220 -21.61 -10.63 -1.45
C GLU A 220 -20.22 -10.62 -2.13
N GLY A 221 -19.55 -9.47 -2.25
CA GLY A 221 -18.22 -9.38 -2.86
C GLY A 221 -17.14 -8.88 -1.91
N PRO A 222 -15.87 -9.17 -2.16
CA PRO A 222 -14.80 -8.50 -1.45
C PRO A 222 -14.95 -6.99 -1.66
N MET A 223 -15.00 -6.24 -0.56
CA MET A 223 -15.09 -4.79 -0.64
C MET A 223 -13.73 -4.25 -1.00
N VAL A 224 -13.58 -3.79 -2.24
CA VAL A 224 -12.36 -3.17 -2.75
C VAL A 224 -12.32 -1.72 -2.25
N LYS A 225 -11.15 -1.24 -1.82
CA LYS A 225 -11.03 0.02 -1.08
C LYS A 225 -9.69 0.65 -1.43
N SER A 226 -9.61 1.98 -1.51
CA SER A 226 -8.39 2.74 -1.78
C SER A 226 -7.15 2.16 -1.06
N LEU A 227 -6.17 2.86 -0.65
CA LEU A 227 -5.02 2.30 0.03
C LEU A 227 -5.26 2.18 1.54
N GLY A 228 -5.32 0.95 2.03
CA GLY A 228 -5.69 0.63 3.40
C GLY A 228 -7.17 0.81 3.68
N TYR A 229 -7.66 0.13 4.68
CA TYR A 229 -9.04 0.27 5.13
C TYR A 229 -9.15 0.01 6.62
N ASP A 230 -9.37 1.06 7.37
CA ASP A 230 -9.71 0.94 8.78
C ASP A 230 -11.22 0.99 8.97
N TYR A 231 -11.73 0.06 9.77
CA TYR A 231 -13.13 -0.07 10.11
C TYR A 231 -13.31 0.02 11.62
N PHE A 232 -13.99 1.04 12.07
CA PHE A 232 -14.32 1.26 13.49
C PHE A 232 -15.81 1.24 13.71
N ARG A 233 -16.26 0.65 14.80
CA ARG A 233 -17.67 0.64 15.18
C ARG A 233 -17.86 1.19 16.59
N PRO A 234 -17.70 2.50 16.81
CA PRO A 234 -17.96 3.13 18.11
C PRO A 234 -19.45 3.20 18.39
N GLY A 235 -19.98 2.30 19.22
CA GLY A 235 -21.40 2.21 19.52
C GLY A 235 -22.23 1.79 18.27
N ASP A 236 -23.21 2.61 17.92
CA ASP A 236 -24.11 2.36 16.76
C ASP A 236 -23.59 2.94 15.44
N TYR A 237 -22.44 3.61 15.45
CA TYR A 237 -21.85 4.23 14.26
C TYR A 237 -20.79 3.35 13.64
N VAL A 238 -20.66 3.43 12.31
CA VAL A 238 -19.54 2.86 11.57
C VAL A 238 -18.74 4.02 11.01
N ALA A 239 -17.43 4.02 11.29
CA ALA A 239 -16.46 4.93 10.69
C ALA A 239 -15.46 4.12 9.88
N THR A 240 -15.23 4.50 8.64
CA THR A 240 -14.28 3.87 7.74
C THR A 240 -13.29 4.91 7.24
N TYR A 241 -12.04 4.50 7.10
CA TYR A 241 -10.96 5.37 6.65
C TYR A 241 -10.16 4.65 5.57
N GLU A 242 -9.85 5.38 4.53
CA GLU A 242 -9.06 4.92 3.39
C GLU A 242 -8.08 6.03 3.00
N MET A 243 -6.93 5.70 2.47
CA MET A 243 -5.92 6.65 2.04
C MET A 243 -5.94 6.79 0.51
N ASP A 244 -5.92 8.03 0.01
CA ASP A 244 -5.77 8.30 -1.42
C ASP A 244 -4.35 7.96 -1.89
N LEU A 245 -4.19 7.48 -3.13
CA LEU A 245 -2.89 7.13 -3.71
C LEU A 245 -1.88 8.29 -3.66
N LYS A 246 -2.32 9.51 -3.92
CA LYS A 246 -1.44 10.69 -3.90
C LYS A 246 -0.98 11.01 -2.48
N ASP A 247 -1.87 10.84 -1.50
CA ASP A 247 -1.57 11.07 -0.10
C ASP A 247 -0.63 9.98 0.44
N PHE A 248 -0.81 8.73 -0.01
CA PHE A 248 0.11 7.63 0.27
C PHE A 248 1.52 7.93 -0.26
N ALA A 249 1.64 8.31 -1.53
CA ALA A 249 2.93 8.66 -2.13
C ALA A 249 3.58 9.86 -1.42
N ALA A 250 2.79 10.88 -1.07
CA ALA A 250 3.28 12.06 -0.36
C ALA A 250 3.75 11.74 1.06
N ALA A 251 3.15 10.74 1.72
CA ALA A 251 3.49 10.32 3.07
C ALA A 251 4.87 9.67 3.20
N ILE A 252 5.46 9.17 2.10
CA ILE A 252 6.77 8.52 2.11
C ILE A 252 7.87 9.59 2.22
N PRO A 253 8.60 9.70 3.37
CA PRO A 253 9.54 10.80 3.62
C PRO A 253 10.94 10.54 3.06
N MET A 254 11.30 9.28 2.74
CA MET A 254 12.59 8.89 2.16
C MET A 254 12.38 8.02 0.92
N LYS A 255 13.40 7.86 0.07
CA LYS A 255 13.33 6.90 -1.04
C LYS A 255 13.42 5.48 -0.49
N LEU A 256 12.45 4.64 -0.85
CA LEU A 256 12.47 3.20 -0.60
C LEU A 256 13.21 2.51 -1.77
N ASP A 257 14.02 1.50 -1.49
CA ASP A 257 14.61 0.68 -2.54
C ASP A 257 13.54 -0.16 -3.23
N TYR A 258 12.60 -0.66 -2.43
CA TYR A 258 11.43 -1.38 -2.94
C TYR A 258 10.20 -1.17 -2.03
N LEU A 259 9.03 -1.26 -2.66
CA LEU A 259 7.72 -1.33 -2.02
C LEU A 259 6.94 -2.50 -2.62
N LEU A 260 6.51 -3.45 -1.81
CA LEU A 260 5.69 -4.58 -2.22
C LEU A 260 4.28 -4.42 -1.64
N PHE A 261 3.26 -4.49 -2.50
CA PHE A 261 1.88 -4.43 -2.09
C PHE A 261 1.28 -5.83 -1.98
N ASP A 262 1.07 -6.29 -0.76
CA ASP A 262 0.19 -7.41 -0.46
C ASP A 262 -1.23 -6.87 -0.32
N ALA A 263 -1.79 -6.47 -1.45
CA ALA A 263 -3.04 -5.74 -1.55
C ALA A 263 -3.61 -5.82 -2.98
N CYS A 264 -4.95 -5.83 -3.09
CA CYS A 264 -5.67 -5.99 -4.34
C CYS A 264 -5.46 -4.82 -5.31
N LEU A 265 -5.39 -5.10 -6.63
CA LEU A 265 -5.54 -4.15 -7.72
C LEU A 265 -4.48 -3.02 -7.76
N MET A 266 -3.36 -3.20 -7.07
CA MET A 266 -2.29 -2.19 -7.03
C MET A 266 -1.45 -2.16 -8.31
N GLY A 267 -1.57 -3.14 -9.21
CA GLY A 267 -0.76 -3.31 -10.43
C GLY A 267 -1.07 -2.32 -11.55
N GLY A 268 -1.59 -1.14 -11.24
CA GLY A 268 -1.84 -0.07 -12.18
C GLY A 268 -0.60 0.77 -12.49
N ILE A 269 -0.45 1.16 -13.77
CA ILE A 269 0.60 2.11 -14.17
C ILE A 269 0.47 3.44 -13.42
N GLU A 270 -0.74 3.83 -13.05
CA GLU A 270 -1.04 5.02 -12.25
C GLU A 270 -0.36 4.94 -10.88
N VAL A 271 -0.41 3.76 -10.27
CA VAL A 271 0.21 3.50 -8.96
C VAL A 271 1.73 3.61 -9.06
N ALA A 272 2.34 2.90 -10.00
CA ALA A 272 3.78 2.94 -10.21
C ALA A 272 4.27 4.37 -10.52
N TYR A 273 3.53 5.09 -11.35
CA TYR A 273 3.93 6.44 -11.78
C TYR A 273 3.74 7.48 -10.67
N GLU A 274 2.75 7.32 -9.77
CA GLU A 274 2.59 8.19 -8.60
C GLU A 274 3.72 7.95 -7.57
N LEU A 275 4.24 6.72 -7.51
CA LEU A 275 5.35 6.32 -6.63
C LEU A 275 6.74 6.60 -7.23
N LYS A 276 6.84 7.04 -8.48
CA LYS A 276 8.09 7.42 -9.11
C LYS A 276 8.84 8.48 -8.28
N GLY A 277 10.11 8.21 -8.01
CA GLY A 277 10.93 9.05 -7.13
C GLY A 277 10.73 8.82 -5.63
N LYS A 278 9.73 8.01 -5.24
CA LYS A 278 9.54 7.55 -3.85
C LYS A 278 10.06 6.14 -3.64
N CYS A 279 10.00 5.30 -4.68
CA CYS A 279 10.48 3.94 -4.65
C CYS A 279 11.39 3.67 -5.85
N GLY A 280 12.37 2.79 -5.68
CA GLY A 280 13.16 2.25 -6.79
C GLY A 280 12.34 1.19 -7.53
N LYS A 281 11.85 0.18 -6.80
CA LYS A 281 11.04 -0.89 -7.37
C LYS A 281 9.69 -1.00 -6.66
N VAL A 282 8.64 -1.37 -7.41
CA VAL A 282 7.31 -1.65 -6.85
C VAL A 282 6.84 -3.02 -7.33
N GLY A 283 6.47 -3.89 -6.38
CA GLY A 283 5.84 -5.19 -6.66
C GLY A 283 4.36 -5.16 -6.29
N PHE A 284 3.50 -5.70 -7.19
CA PHE A 284 2.06 -5.60 -7.02
C PHE A 284 1.28 -6.61 -7.88
N SER A 285 -0.02 -6.75 -7.59
CA SER A 285 -0.98 -7.51 -8.39
C SER A 285 -1.91 -6.60 -9.19
N GLN A 286 -2.17 -6.96 -10.47
CA GLN A 286 -3.14 -6.28 -11.32
C GLN A 286 -4.58 -6.64 -10.95
N ALA A 287 -4.79 -7.88 -10.49
CA ALA A 287 -6.05 -8.39 -10.00
C ALA A 287 -6.16 -8.29 -8.47
N GLU A 288 -7.19 -8.91 -7.90
CA GLU A 288 -7.28 -9.10 -6.45
C GLU A 288 -6.12 -10.00 -5.96
N VAL A 289 -5.72 -9.86 -4.72
CA VAL A 289 -4.81 -10.78 -4.03
C VAL A 289 -5.66 -11.70 -3.16
N LEU A 290 -5.44 -13.01 -3.25
CA LEU A 290 -6.11 -13.96 -2.38
C LEU A 290 -5.66 -13.72 -0.93
N ALA A 291 -6.49 -14.15 0.01
CA ALA A 291 -6.34 -13.75 1.41
C ALA A 291 -5.05 -14.26 2.07
N GLU A 292 -4.46 -15.31 1.55
CA GLU A 292 -3.19 -15.87 2.00
C GLU A 292 -1.97 -15.02 1.63
N GLY A 293 -2.10 -14.07 0.69
CA GLY A 293 -1.07 -13.09 0.35
C GLY A 293 0.26 -13.69 -0.14
N PHE A 294 1.37 -13.06 0.25
CA PHE A 294 2.74 -13.52 -0.04
C PHE A 294 3.16 -14.70 0.85
N ASP A 295 4.23 -15.40 0.47
CA ASP A 295 4.89 -16.35 1.39
C ASP A 295 5.76 -15.59 2.40
N TYR A 296 5.18 -15.29 3.57
CA TYR A 296 5.85 -14.53 4.63
C TYR A 296 7.04 -15.26 5.27
N LYS A 297 7.16 -16.58 5.10
CA LYS A 297 8.28 -17.36 5.63
C LYS A 297 9.59 -17.11 4.89
N THR A 298 9.49 -16.80 3.59
CA THR A 298 10.67 -16.57 2.74
C THR A 298 11.05 -15.10 2.58
N LEU A 299 10.15 -14.16 2.91
CA LEU A 299 10.30 -12.72 2.67
C LEU A 299 11.64 -12.15 3.13
N THR A 300 12.03 -12.39 4.37
CA THR A 300 13.23 -11.80 4.96
C THR A 300 14.50 -12.31 4.30
N SER A 301 14.53 -13.57 3.85
CA SER A 301 15.66 -14.13 3.14
C SER A 301 15.84 -13.52 1.73
N HIS A 302 14.77 -13.07 1.09
CA HIS A 302 14.83 -12.35 -0.17
C HIS A 302 15.14 -10.86 0.00
N LEU A 303 14.56 -10.23 1.02
CA LEU A 303 14.49 -8.78 1.13
C LEU A 303 15.61 -8.14 1.97
N LEU A 304 16.42 -8.95 2.63
CA LEU A 304 17.55 -8.51 3.47
C LEU A 304 18.87 -9.09 2.96
N GLY A 305 19.96 -8.76 3.64
CA GLY A 305 21.31 -9.17 3.26
C GLY A 305 22.03 -8.18 2.37
N GLU A 306 23.10 -8.61 1.73
CA GLU A 306 23.94 -7.73 0.92
C GLU A 306 23.24 -7.21 -0.33
N ASN A 307 22.44 -8.05 -0.96
CA ASN A 307 21.73 -7.78 -2.21
C ASN A 307 20.24 -8.17 -2.08
N PRO A 308 19.39 -7.30 -1.59
CA PRO A 308 17.95 -7.54 -1.54
C PRO A 308 17.38 -7.91 -2.92
N TYR A 309 16.54 -8.94 -2.98
CA TYR A 309 16.00 -9.52 -4.20
C TYR A 309 14.45 -9.54 -4.16
N PRO A 310 13.79 -8.39 -4.35
CA PRO A 310 12.32 -8.29 -4.28
C PRO A 310 11.62 -9.12 -5.37
N GLN A 311 12.31 -9.43 -6.48
CA GLN A 311 11.78 -10.33 -7.51
C GLN A 311 11.53 -11.74 -6.95
N GLY A 312 12.38 -12.24 -6.05
CA GLY A 312 12.20 -13.55 -5.41
C GLY A 312 10.88 -13.67 -4.66
N VAL A 313 10.42 -12.57 -4.02
CA VAL A 313 9.10 -12.55 -3.38
C VAL A 313 7.97 -12.69 -4.42
N CYS A 314 8.08 -12.00 -5.55
CA CYS A 314 7.11 -12.10 -6.63
C CYS A 314 7.11 -13.50 -7.28
N GLU A 315 8.27 -14.13 -7.41
CA GLU A 315 8.43 -15.50 -7.91
C GLU A 315 7.78 -16.52 -6.97
N ASP A 316 8.07 -16.45 -5.67
CA ASP A 316 7.48 -17.32 -4.66
C ASP A 316 5.96 -17.15 -4.60
N TYR A 317 5.47 -15.88 -4.62
CA TYR A 317 4.04 -15.58 -4.68
C TYR A 317 3.37 -16.25 -5.89
N PHE A 318 3.93 -16.14 -7.08
CA PHE A 318 3.35 -16.76 -8.26
C PHE A 318 3.38 -18.29 -8.15
N GLN A 319 4.52 -18.87 -7.75
CA GLN A 319 4.69 -20.32 -7.68
C GLN A 319 3.74 -20.98 -6.68
N GLN A 320 3.49 -20.36 -5.52
CA GLN A 320 2.59 -20.93 -4.52
C GLN A 320 1.14 -21.07 -5.04
N TYR A 321 0.70 -20.14 -5.91
CA TYR A 321 -0.66 -20.19 -6.49
C TYR A 321 -0.71 -21.02 -7.76
N ASP A 322 0.31 -21.01 -8.60
CA ASP A 322 0.29 -21.69 -9.91
C ASP A 322 0.21 -23.22 -9.79
N ILE A 323 0.63 -23.78 -8.67
CA ILE A 323 0.52 -25.23 -8.39
C ILE A 323 -0.85 -25.66 -7.88
N LEU A 324 -1.75 -24.73 -7.56
CA LEU A 324 -3.09 -24.98 -7.02
C LEU A 324 -4.13 -25.24 -8.14
N TYR A 325 -5.40 -25.33 -7.79
CA TYR A 325 -6.48 -25.64 -8.72
C TYR A 325 -7.69 -24.74 -8.50
N GLY A 326 -8.46 -24.53 -9.56
CA GLY A 326 -9.73 -23.79 -9.49
C GLY A 326 -9.51 -22.35 -9.02
N ASN A 327 -10.34 -21.88 -8.11
CA ASN A 327 -10.23 -20.50 -7.58
C ASN A 327 -8.94 -20.23 -6.81
N GLU A 328 -8.33 -21.24 -6.21
CA GLU A 328 -7.08 -21.09 -5.47
C GLU A 328 -5.89 -20.87 -6.41
N ARG A 329 -5.98 -21.32 -7.69
CA ARG A 329 -5.00 -21.03 -8.73
C ARG A 329 -5.31 -19.69 -9.40
N SER A 330 -5.15 -18.59 -8.66
CA SER A 330 -5.49 -17.25 -9.13
C SER A 330 -4.46 -16.23 -8.64
N ALA A 331 -3.55 -15.84 -9.53
CA ALA A 331 -2.51 -14.88 -9.23
C ALA A 331 -2.15 -14.03 -10.45
N THR A 332 -1.89 -12.77 -10.21
CA THR A 332 -1.16 -11.86 -11.10
C THR A 332 -0.11 -11.14 -10.27
N VAL A 333 1.07 -10.95 -10.81
CA VAL A 333 2.13 -10.21 -10.13
C VAL A 333 3.08 -9.57 -11.13
N SER A 334 3.54 -8.38 -10.82
CA SER A 334 4.64 -7.72 -11.52
C SER A 334 5.56 -7.03 -10.52
N LEU A 335 6.85 -7.01 -10.85
CA LEU A 335 7.85 -6.13 -10.25
C LEU A 335 8.29 -5.12 -11.30
N VAL A 336 8.23 -3.84 -10.97
CA VAL A 336 8.55 -2.77 -11.91
C VAL A 336 9.62 -1.83 -11.35
N ASP A 337 10.47 -1.34 -12.24
CA ASP A 337 11.46 -0.31 -11.95
C ASP A 337 10.85 1.07 -12.18
N CYS A 338 10.58 1.81 -11.09
CA CYS A 338 9.96 3.13 -11.15
C CYS A 338 10.87 4.20 -11.77
N ASP A 339 12.17 4.01 -11.79
CA ASP A 339 13.12 4.93 -12.40
C ASP A 339 13.12 4.81 -13.94
N GLN A 340 12.50 3.75 -14.52
CA GLN A 340 12.42 3.47 -15.96
C GLN A 340 11.04 3.77 -16.59
N LEU A 341 10.14 4.46 -15.91
CA LEU A 341 8.77 4.69 -16.40
C LEU A 341 8.64 5.81 -17.44
N GLU A 342 9.61 6.72 -17.56
CA GLU A 342 9.53 7.85 -18.48
C GLU A 342 9.49 7.44 -19.96
N PRO A 343 10.29 6.45 -20.44
CA PRO A 343 10.18 5.98 -21.82
C PRO A 343 8.79 5.44 -22.15
N LEU A 344 8.17 4.69 -21.23
CA LEU A 344 6.81 4.18 -21.38
C LEU A 344 5.79 5.33 -21.46
N ALA A 345 5.89 6.33 -20.58
CA ALA A 345 5.01 7.50 -20.61
C ALA A 345 5.11 8.28 -21.93
N ALA A 346 6.31 8.43 -22.47
CA ALA A 346 6.53 9.11 -23.75
C ALA A 346 5.86 8.36 -24.92
N VAL A 347 6.04 7.04 -25.00
CA VAL A 347 5.40 6.21 -26.03
C VAL A 347 3.88 6.23 -25.87
N CYS A 348 3.37 6.06 -24.67
CA CYS A 348 1.93 6.10 -24.40
C CYS A 348 1.32 7.46 -24.76
N ARG A 349 2.00 8.57 -24.48
CA ARG A 349 1.53 9.91 -24.85
C ARG A 349 1.29 10.05 -26.36
N GLU A 350 2.24 9.56 -27.17
CA GLU A 350 2.11 9.58 -28.63
C GLU A 350 0.93 8.72 -29.09
N LEU A 351 0.84 7.49 -28.59
CA LEU A 351 -0.20 6.52 -28.96
C LEU A 351 -1.59 6.97 -28.51
N PHE A 352 -1.73 7.47 -27.29
CA PHE A 352 -3.01 7.98 -26.78
C PHE A 352 -3.49 9.20 -27.57
N ALA A 353 -2.59 10.11 -27.94
CA ALA A 353 -2.95 11.24 -28.80
C ALA A 353 -3.40 10.77 -30.19
N LYS A 354 -2.69 9.82 -30.81
CA LYS A 354 -3.02 9.26 -32.12
C LYS A 354 -4.35 8.50 -32.13
N TYR A 355 -4.57 7.67 -31.13
CA TYR A 355 -5.71 6.74 -31.05
C TYR A 355 -6.83 7.21 -30.12
N ARG A 356 -6.84 8.43 -29.68
CA ARG A 356 -7.80 9.00 -28.72
C ARG A 356 -9.25 8.63 -29.00
N ASN A 357 -9.71 8.84 -30.24
CA ASN A 357 -11.09 8.53 -30.61
C ASN A 357 -11.40 7.03 -30.52
N SER A 358 -10.46 6.19 -30.89
CA SER A 358 -10.59 4.73 -30.78
C SER A 358 -10.62 4.29 -29.31
N MET A 359 -9.71 4.84 -28.49
CA MET A 359 -9.64 4.54 -27.05
C MET A 359 -10.93 4.94 -26.31
N ASN A 360 -11.51 6.09 -26.65
CA ASN A 360 -12.80 6.53 -26.09
C ASN A 360 -14.00 5.71 -26.60
N ALA A 361 -13.82 4.89 -27.62
CA ALA A 361 -14.85 4.01 -28.20
C ALA A 361 -14.59 2.53 -27.94
N LEU A 362 -13.57 2.18 -27.14
CA LEU A 362 -13.29 0.78 -26.77
C LEU A 362 -14.49 0.14 -26.06
N ARG A 363 -14.61 -1.16 -26.24
CA ARG A 363 -15.63 -1.95 -25.58
C ARG A 363 -14.99 -2.78 -24.48
N ALA A 364 -15.49 -2.69 -23.27
CA ALA A 364 -14.99 -3.39 -22.09
C ALA A 364 -14.78 -4.91 -22.32
N GLY A 365 -15.68 -5.56 -23.07
CA GLY A 365 -15.56 -7.00 -23.37
C GLY A 365 -14.53 -7.37 -24.45
N ARG A 366 -13.76 -6.40 -25.01
CA ARG A 366 -12.72 -6.63 -26.00
C ARG A 366 -11.32 -6.50 -25.45
N VAL A 367 -11.16 -5.84 -24.31
CA VAL A 367 -9.90 -5.57 -23.68
C VAL A 367 -9.73 -6.48 -22.47
N GLN A 368 -8.53 -7.02 -22.27
CA GLN A 368 -8.18 -7.79 -21.08
C GLN A 368 -8.44 -6.97 -19.84
N ARG A 369 -9.27 -7.50 -18.93
CA ARG A 369 -9.61 -6.89 -17.64
C ARG A 369 -8.98 -7.67 -16.50
N TYR A 370 -8.79 -6.98 -15.36
CA TYR A 370 -8.26 -7.59 -14.13
C TYR A 370 -9.21 -7.48 -12.94
N TYR A 371 -10.42 -6.97 -13.16
CA TYR A 371 -11.45 -6.91 -12.14
C TYR A 371 -12.73 -7.63 -12.60
N ARG A 372 -13.30 -8.46 -11.73
CA ARG A 372 -14.35 -9.44 -12.08
C ARG A 372 -15.77 -8.91 -12.02
N TYR A 373 -16.01 -7.82 -11.27
CA TYR A 373 -17.35 -7.23 -11.15
C TYR A 373 -17.66 -6.27 -12.29
N ASP A 374 -18.93 -5.86 -12.41
CA ASP A 374 -19.35 -4.80 -13.33
C ASP A 374 -18.54 -3.52 -13.06
N CYS A 375 -18.29 -2.67 -13.98
CA CYS A 375 -17.37 -1.54 -13.87
C CYS A 375 -15.92 -2.01 -13.63
N HIS A 376 -15.29 -2.50 -14.68
CA HIS A 376 -14.01 -3.21 -14.56
C HIS A 376 -12.84 -2.30 -14.23
N TRP A 377 -12.78 -1.06 -14.72
CA TRP A 377 -11.79 0.03 -14.47
C TRP A 377 -10.29 -0.33 -14.54
N PHE A 378 -9.94 -1.61 -14.52
CA PHE A 378 -8.56 -2.12 -14.52
C PHE A 378 -8.36 -2.99 -15.76
N TYR A 379 -7.81 -2.38 -16.82
CA TYR A 379 -7.61 -3.02 -18.12
C TYR A 379 -6.12 -3.12 -18.45
N ASP A 380 -5.72 -4.15 -19.20
CA ASP A 380 -4.33 -4.28 -19.63
C ASP A 380 -3.90 -3.11 -20.52
N LEU A 381 -2.78 -2.48 -20.17
CA LEU A 381 -2.28 -1.29 -20.87
C LEU A 381 -1.93 -1.58 -22.33
N TYR A 382 -1.25 -2.70 -22.59
CA TYR A 382 -0.85 -3.07 -23.95
C TYR A 382 -2.06 -3.43 -24.80
N ASP A 383 -2.98 -4.21 -24.26
CA ASP A 383 -4.17 -4.67 -24.96
C ASP A 383 -5.13 -3.50 -25.31
N MET A 384 -5.25 -2.51 -24.43
CA MET A 384 -5.99 -1.28 -24.73
C MET A 384 -5.45 -0.57 -25.98
N VAL A 385 -4.13 -0.48 -26.11
CA VAL A 385 -3.49 0.17 -27.27
C VAL A 385 -3.64 -0.67 -28.53
N ALA A 386 -3.53 -2.00 -28.40
CA ALA A 386 -3.72 -2.93 -29.51
C ALA A 386 -5.17 -2.88 -30.04
N GLU A 387 -6.18 -2.95 -29.16
CA GLU A 387 -7.59 -2.88 -29.52
C GLU A 387 -8.01 -1.48 -30.03
N ALA A 388 -7.28 -0.41 -29.66
CA ALA A 388 -7.46 0.91 -30.25
C ALA A 388 -6.99 1.02 -31.70
N GLY A 389 -6.25 0.02 -32.21
CA GLY A 389 -5.86 -0.11 -33.60
C GLY A 389 -4.40 0.27 -33.89
N ALA A 390 -3.53 0.23 -32.89
CA ALA A 390 -2.09 0.42 -33.10
C ALA A 390 -1.53 -0.68 -34.03
N ASP A 391 -0.62 -0.29 -34.92
CA ASP A 391 0.01 -1.24 -35.82
C ASP A 391 1.15 -2.02 -35.13
N SER A 392 1.66 -3.07 -35.80
CA SER A 392 2.69 -3.96 -35.24
C SER A 392 4.00 -3.24 -34.89
N SER A 393 4.34 -2.18 -35.60
CA SER A 393 5.55 -1.37 -35.33
C SER A 393 5.37 -0.52 -34.07
N GLU A 394 4.19 0.04 -33.86
CA GLU A 394 3.83 0.81 -32.67
C GLU A 394 3.72 -0.07 -31.44
N LEU A 395 3.12 -1.26 -31.59
CA LEU A 395 3.06 -2.26 -30.53
C LEU A 395 4.44 -2.79 -30.15
N ALA A 396 5.35 -2.95 -31.10
CA ALA A 396 6.74 -3.31 -30.80
C ALA A 396 7.45 -2.22 -29.97
N ARG A 397 7.28 -0.94 -30.32
CA ARG A 397 7.82 0.19 -29.52
C ARG A 397 7.23 0.23 -28.12
N LEU A 398 5.93 -0.04 -27.98
CA LEU A 398 5.27 -0.11 -26.68
C LEU A 398 5.83 -1.26 -25.83
N GLN A 399 6.01 -2.45 -26.45
CA GLN A 399 6.60 -3.60 -25.78
C GLN A 399 8.04 -3.33 -25.33
N GLU A 400 8.88 -2.72 -26.19
CA GLU A 400 10.24 -2.31 -25.82
C GLU A 400 10.25 -1.37 -24.60
N ALA A 401 9.30 -0.43 -24.52
CA ALA A 401 9.18 0.48 -23.40
C ALA A 401 8.69 -0.22 -22.11
N LEU A 402 7.81 -1.21 -22.25
CA LEU A 402 7.39 -2.08 -21.12
C LEU A 402 8.55 -2.93 -20.62
N ASP A 403 9.32 -3.53 -21.53
CA ASP A 403 10.47 -4.40 -21.17
C ASP A 403 11.59 -3.63 -20.45
N LEU A 404 11.65 -2.31 -20.60
CA LEU A 404 12.60 -1.46 -19.86
C LEU A 404 12.22 -1.28 -18.38
N CYS A 405 10.93 -1.31 -18.06
CA CYS A 405 10.46 -1.00 -16.70
C CYS A 405 9.82 -2.19 -15.97
N VAL A 406 9.47 -3.27 -16.66
CA VAL A 406 8.91 -4.48 -16.04
C VAL A 406 10.01 -5.52 -15.85
N ASP A 407 10.58 -5.59 -14.66
CA ASP A 407 11.65 -6.55 -14.32
C ASP A 407 11.15 -7.99 -14.28
N TYR A 408 9.92 -8.18 -13.79
CA TYR A 408 9.28 -9.49 -13.68
C TYR A 408 7.77 -9.37 -13.81
N LYS A 409 7.15 -10.36 -14.44
CA LYS A 409 5.68 -10.48 -14.47
C LYS A 409 5.28 -11.95 -14.64
N ALA A 410 4.21 -12.34 -13.96
CA ALA A 410 3.59 -13.64 -14.10
C ALA A 410 2.09 -13.58 -13.79
N ALA A 411 1.32 -14.42 -14.48
CA ALA A 411 -0.11 -14.56 -14.27
C ALA A 411 -0.55 -16.01 -14.48
N THR A 412 -1.50 -16.47 -13.68
CA THR A 412 -2.20 -17.73 -13.95
C THR A 412 -3.10 -17.58 -15.18
N PRO A 413 -3.37 -18.65 -15.95
CA PRO A 413 -4.19 -18.55 -17.17
C PRO A 413 -5.63 -18.05 -16.94
N GLU A 414 -6.15 -18.26 -15.73
CA GLU A 414 -7.48 -17.85 -15.29
C GLU A 414 -7.39 -17.24 -13.90
N PHE A 415 -8.28 -16.34 -13.60
CA PHE A 415 -8.43 -15.74 -12.27
C PHE A 415 -9.84 -16.00 -11.73
N LEU A 416 -9.97 -16.68 -10.58
CA LEU A 416 -11.22 -17.04 -9.90
C LEU A 416 -12.28 -17.65 -10.83
N PRO A 417 -11.94 -18.71 -11.62
CA PRO A 417 -12.80 -19.20 -12.70
C PRO A 417 -14.20 -19.62 -12.27
N TYR A 418 -14.39 -19.99 -11.01
CA TYR A 418 -15.70 -20.41 -10.46
C TYR A 418 -16.41 -19.30 -9.66
N SER A 419 -15.87 -18.08 -9.67
CA SER A 419 -16.40 -16.96 -8.88
C SER A 419 -16.52 -15.67 -9.71
N TYR A 420 -17.15 -15.75 -10.86
CA TYR A 420 -17.31 -14.64 -11.83
C TYR A 420 -15.97 -14.07 -12.32
N GLY A 421 -14.95 -14.90 -12.36
CA GLY A 421 -13.60 -14.53 -12.78
C GLY A 421 -13.46 -14.32 -14.30
N PHE A 422 -12.24 -14.40 -14.78
CA PHE A 422 -11.88 -14.12 -16.17
C PHE A 422 -10.65 -14.92 -16.58
N SER A 423 -10.50 -15.17 -17.90
CA SER A 423 -9.24 -15.65 -18.48
C SER A 423 -8.25 -14.52 -18.60
N ILE A 424 -6.97 -14.83 -18.53
CA ILE A 424 -5.86 -13.88 -18.73
C ILE A 424 -5.15 -14.30 -20.02
N ASP A 425 -5.56 -13.67 -21.13
CA ASP A 425 -5.00 -13.94 -22.45
C ASP A 425 -3.87 -12.98 -22.80
N VAL A 426 -3.90 -11.76 -22.23
CA VAL A 426 -2.86 -10.73 -22.35
C VAL A 426 -2.44 -10.27 -20.98
N PHE A 427 -1.11 -10.22 -20.74
CA PHE A 427 -0.55 -9.74 -19.48
C PHE A 427 0.70 -8.89 -19.74
N SER A 428 0.51 -7.57 -19.81
CA SER A 428 1.61 -6.62 -20.07
C SER A 428 2.44 -6.31 -18.83
N GLY A 429 1.91 -6.59 -17.65
CA GLY A 429 2.53 -6.24 -16.38
C GLY A 429 1.95 -4.96 -15.74
N PHE A 430 1.04 -4.27 -16.43
CA PHE A 430 0.29 -3.13 -15.90
C PHE A 430 -1.19 -3.21 -16.23
N SER A 431 -2.02 -2.89 -15.27
CA SER A 431 -3.37 -2.42 -15.53
C SER A 431 -3.39 -0.91 -15.76
N MET A 432 -4.44 -0.40 -16.39
CA MET A 432 -4.67 1.01 -16.60
C MET A 432 -6.17 1.32 -16.67
N TYR A 433 -6.55 2.55 -16.34
CA TYR A 433 -7.89 3.08 -16.54
C TYR A 433 -8.27 3.14 -18.02
N MET A 434 -9.51 2.74 -18.34
CA MET A 434 -10.08 2.88 -19.66
C MET A 434 -11.19 3.94 -19.65
N PRO A 435 -11.02 5.10 -20.30
CA PRO A 435 -12.01 6.17 -20.27
C PRO A 435 -13.38 5.76 -20.83
N ALA A 436 -13.41 4.83 -21.79
CA ALA A 436 -14.65 4.31 -22.37
C ALA A 436 -15.55 3.54 -21.39
N ASP A 437 -14.99 3.05 -20.29
CA ASP A 437 -15.70 2.35 -19.19
C ASP A 437 -15.77 3.21 -17.91
N GLY A 438 -15.35 4.45 -18.01
CA GLY A 438 -15.30 5.39 -16.91
C GLY A 438 -16.58 6.21 -16.73
N ASN A 439 -16.47 7.23 -15.90
CA ASN A 439 -17.51 8.23 -15.70
C ASN A 439 -16.90 9.61 -15.45
N VAL A 440 -17.71 10.65 -15.49
CA VAL A 440 -17.27 12.04 -15.37
C VAL A 440 -16.48 12.33 -14.09
N GLU A 441 -16.89 11.73 -12.97
CA GLU A 441 -16.21 11.98 -11.69
C GLU A 441 -14.85 11.26 -11.64
N LEU A 442 -14.78 10.04 -12.15
CA LEU A 442 -13.52 9.29 -12.24
C LEU A 442 -12.57 9.96 -13.22
N ASP A 443 -13.04 10.42 -14.40
CA ASP A 443 -12.25 11.20 -15.34
C ASP A 443 -11.67 12.47 -14.70
N LYS A 444 -12.50 13.18 -13.93
CA LYS A 444 -12.07 14.38 -13.22
C LYS A 444 -10.96 14.10 -12.20
N TYR A 445 -11.11 13.01 -11.45
CA TYR A 445 -10.06 12.56 -10.54
C TYR A 445 -8.80 12.13 -11.30
N TYR A 446 -8.95 11.32 -12.36
CA TYR A 446 -7.87 10.78 -13.15
C TYR A 446 -6.97 11.86 -13.75
N ARG A 447 -7.54 13.00 -14.16
CA ARG A 447 -6.78 14.18 -14.61
C ARG A 447 -5.81 14.72 -13.56
N THR A 448 -6.02 14.41 -12.28
CA THR A 448 -5.15 14.85 -11.19
C THR A 448 -3.92 13.96 -10.99
N LEU A 449 -3.94 12.72 -11.50
CA LEU A 449 -2.86 11.76 -11.37
C LEU A 449 -1.65 12.14 -12.22
N GLN A 450 -0.45 11.79 -11.75
CA GLN A 450 0.79 12.13 -12.47
C GLN A 450 0.88 11.39 -13.82
N TRP A 451 0.40 10.15 -13.89
CA TRP A 451 0.33 9.41 -15.14
C TRP A 451 -0.49 10.14 -16.21
N ASN A 452 -1.67 10.63 -15.85
CA ASN A 452 -2.47 11.38 -16.81
C ASN A 452 -1.85 12.73 -17.20
N LYS A 453 -1.18 13.41 -16.28
CA LYS A 453 -0.44 14.65 -16.60
C LYS A 453 0.70 14.38 -17.60
N ALA A 454 1.35 13.21 -17.52
CA ALA A 454 2.39 12.82 -18.45
C ALA A 454 1.85 12.39 -19.81
N THR A 455 0.74 11.64 -19.85
CA THR A 455 0.27 10.95 -21.07
C THR A 455 -0.96 11.56 -21.73
N LEU A 456 -1.77 12.34 -20.99
CA LEU A 456 -3.01 12.93 -21.46
C LEU A 456 -4.02 11.89 -22.00
N LEU A 457 -4.16 10.74 -21.32
CA LEU A 457 -5.17 9.74 -21.65
C LEU A 457 -6.57 10.33 -21.60
N VAL A 458 -6.87 11.05 -20.51
CA VAL A 458 -8.12 11.81 -20.29
C VAL A 458 -7.82 13.29 -20.40
N GLU A 459 -8.50 13.99 -21.31
CA GLU A 459 -8.40 15.45 -21.52
C GLU A 459 -9.32 16.26 -20.61
#